data_db9d24a3422b3b36395d2c2b4850ec4a
#
_entry.id   db9d24a3422b3b36395d2c2b4850ec4a
#
_cell.length_a   1.000
_cell.length_b   1.000
_cell.length_c   1.000
_cell.angle_alpha   90.00
_cell.angle_beta   90.00
_cell.angle_gamma   90.00
#
_symmetry.space_group_name_H-M   'P 1'
#
loop_
_entity.id
_entity.type
_entity.pdbx_description
1 polymer ?
#
loop_
_entity_poly.entity_id
_entity_poly.type
_entity_poly.pdbx_seq_one_letter_code
_entity_poly.pdbx_strand_id
1 'polypeptide(L)'
;MVPEAELEQTEAGLVPASSGWFVMNARDARWFDKPKQGHSLPLTGYDEYEAETFFPMLGMSIRVMGPGEPTGTYHWETEQEDFLVLAGEALLIVEGHERRLKQWDFVHCPPETRHAFIGSGDGPCVLLCASSRQFQKDGPWGFYCADETAARYNASSPEDTQDTDLADARFPPSRPMRYREGLLPD
;
A
#
# COMPACT_ATOMS: atom_id res chain seq x y z
N MET A 1 15.92 -13.68 -25.04
CA MET A 1 16.34 -12.98 -23.82
C MET A 1 15.25 -11.97 -23.47
N VAL A 2 14.93 -11.81 -22.20
CA VAL A 2 14.01 -10.75 -21.73
C VAL A 2 14.78 -9.41 -21.81
N PRO A 3 14.24 -8.38 -22.49
CA PRO A 3 14.93 -7.08 -22.61
C PRO A 3 14.90 -6.32 -21.28
N GLU A 4 15.75 -5.30 -21.16
CA GLU A 4 15.63 -4.29 -20.12
C GLU A 4 14.46 -3.36 -20.44
N ALA A 5 13.65 -3.03 -19.43
CA ALA A 5 12.55 -2.09 -19.58
C ALA A 5 13.08 -0.65 -19.63
N GLU A 6 12.44 0.19 -20.42
CA GLU A 6 12.69 1.61 -20.41
C GLU A 6 12.14 2.24 -19.13
N LEU A 7 12.92 3.12 -18.51
CA LEU A 7 12.49 3.94 -17.39
C LEU A 7 12.26 5.38 -17.87
N GLU A 8 11.07 5.89 -17.70
CA GLU A 8 10.71 7.26 -18.01
C GLU A 8 10.88 8.16 -16.79
N GLN A 9 11.54 9.30 -16.98
CA GLN A 9 11.62 10.35 -15.95
C GLN A 9 10.40 11.25 -16.02
N THR A 10 9.51 11.13 -15.05
CA THR A 10 8.37 12.05 -14.88
C THR A 10 8.74 13.22 -13.96
N GLU A 11 7.84 14.20 -13.81
CA GLU A 11 8.01 15.28 -12.83
C GLU A 11 8.08 14.75 -11.38
N ALA A 12 7.44 13.62 -11.10
CA ALA A 12 7.35 13.01 -9.78
C ALA A 12 8.36 11.90 -9.50
N GLY A 13 9.18 11.49 -10.49
CA GLY A 13 10.20 10.43 -10.36
C GLY A 13 10.16 9.43 -11.51
N LEU A 14 10.99 8.38 -11.41
CA LEU A 14 11.09 7.33 -12.42
C LEU A 14 9.89 6.39 -12.38
N VAL A 15 9.48 5.94 -13.57
CA VAL A 15 8.45 4.91 -13.76
C VAL A 15 8.86 3.96 -14.88
N PRO A 16 8.53 2.65 -14.82
CA PRO A 16 8.69 1.75 -15.95
C PRO A 16 7.75 2.14 -17.10
N ALA A 17 8.29 2.25 -18.31
CA ALA A 17 7.56 2.66 -19.52
C ALA A 17 7.40 1.53 -20.54
N SER A 18 8.05 0.38 -20.32
CA SER A 18 7.93 -0.80 -21.19
C SER A 18 8.05 -2.09 -20.39
N SER A 19 7.67 -3.22 -20.99
CA SER A 19 7.87 -4.54 -20.41
C SER A 19 9.34 -4.95 -20.41
N GLY A 20 9.76 -5.69 -19.39
CA GLY A 20 11.12 -6.19 -19.26
C GLY A 20 11.58 -6.22 -17.79
N TRP A 21 12.87 -6.52 -17.60
CA TRP A 21 13.47 -6.37 -16.27
C TRP A 21 14.00 -4.94 -16.09
N PHE A 22 13.98 -4.44 -14.88
CA PHE A 22 14.56 -3.12 -14.56
C PHE A 22 15.18 -3.10 -13.16
N VAL A 23 16.03 -2.10 -12.94
CA VAL A 23 16.57 -1.74 -11.63
C VAL A 23 16.26 -0.27 -11.38
N MET A 24 15.60 0.01 -10.28
CA MET A 24 15.22 1.37 -9.90
C MET A 24 15.47 1.58 -8.41
N ASN A 25 16.14 2.67 -8.06
CA ASN A 25 16.27 3.05 -6.67
C ASN A 25 14.94 3.60 -6.16
N ALA A 26 14.49 3.16 -4.99
CA ALA A 26 13.25 3.61 -4.38
C ALA A 26 13.21 5.14 -4.15
N ARG A 27 14.37 5.77 -3.94
CA ARG A 27 14.47 7.23 -3.77
C ARG A 27 14.33 8.01 -5.09
N ASP A 28 14.57 7.37 -6.24
CA ASP A 28 14.41 7.97 -7.56
C ASP A 28 13.02 7.74 -8.17
N ALA A 29 12.28 6.77 -7.63
CA ALA A 29 10.97 6.36 -8.09
C ALA A 29 9.87 7.40 -7.83
N ARG A 30 8.77 7.28 -8.56
CA ARG A 30 7.57 8.10 -8.33
C ARG A 30 6.84 7.64 -7.06
N TRP A 31 6.76 8.54 -6.09
CA TRP A 31 5.98 8.39 -4.88
C TRP A 31 4.60 9.02 -5.00
N PHE A 32 3.75 8.74 -4.01
CA PHE A 32 2.45 9.39 -3.83
C PHE A 32 2.33 9.95 -2.42
N ASP A 33 1.94 11.21 -2.33
CA ASP A 33 1.41 11.80 -1.12
C ASP A 33 -0.05 11.37 -0.98
N LYS A 34 -0.39 10.73 0.12
CA LYS A 34 -1.75 10.29 0.47
C LYS A 34 -2.16 11.02 1.76
N PRO A 35 -2.73 12.22 1.65
CA PRO A 35 -3.00 13.04 2.83
C PRO A 35 -3.85 12.30 3.86
N LYS A 36 -3.40 12.30 5.13
CA LYS A 36 -3.95 11.53 6.27
C LYS A 36 -3.75 10.01 6.20
N GLN A 37 -3.06 9.52 5.20
CA GLN A 37 -2.70 8.09 5.02
C GLN A 37 -1.19 7.92 4.84
N GLY A 38 -0.40 9.00 4.98
CA GLY A 38 1.05 9.01 4.80
C GLY A 38 1.47 9.02 3.33
N HIS A 39 2.43 8.17 2.97
CA HIS A 39 3.03 8.13 1.64
C HIS A 39 3.08 6.71 1.10
N SER A 40 3.08 6.59 -0.22
CA SER A 40 3.10 5.30 -0.92
C SER A 40 4.08 5.33 -2.07
N LEU A 41 4.88 4.26 -2.18
CA LEU A 41 5.68 3.95 -3.35
C LEU A 41 5.17 2.64 -3.94
N PRO A 42 4.36 2.64 -5.00
CA PRO A 42 4.11 1.45 -5.79
C PRO A 42 5.38 1.04 -6.52
N LEU A 43 5.78 -0.22 -6.37
CA LEU A 43 6.94 -0.79 -7.07
C LEU A 43 6.49 -1.60 -8.29
N THR A 44 5.47 -2.43 -8.11
CA THR A 44 4.83 -3.22 -9.17
C THR A 44 3.36 -3.46 -8.80
N GLY A 45 2.54 -3.78 -9.76
CA GLY A 45 1.19 -4.27 -9.52
C GLY A 45 0.15 -3.19 -9.23
N TYR A 46 0.32 -2.02 -9.80
CA TYR A 46 -0.63 -0.90 -9.67
C TYR A 46 -1.04 -0.40 -11.05
N ASP A 47 -2.30 0.01 -11.17
CA ASP A 47 -2.91 0.43 -12.43
C ASP A 47 -2.13 1.51 -13.18
N GLU A 48 -1.45 2.40 -12.46
CA GLU A 48 -0.66 3.46 -13.06
C GLU A 48 0.56 2.94 -13.84
N TYR A 49 1.03 1.72 -13.52
CA TYR A 49 2.17 1.08 -14.17
C TYR A 49 1.78 -0.13 -15.00
N GLU A 50 0.55 -0.60 -14.83
CA GLU A 50 0.04 -1.84 -15.42
C GLU A 50 -0.63 -1.62 -16.75
N ALA A 51 -0.27 -0.58 -17.45
CA ALA A 51 -0.62 -0.47 -18.84
C ALA A 51 -0.39 -1.83 -19.54
N GLU A 52 -0.96 -2.05 -20.68
CA GLU A 52 -0.97 -3.30 -21.46
C GLU A 52 0.39 -4.02 -21.56
N THR A 53 1.49 -3.29 -21.31
CA THR A 53 2.87 -3.76 -21.47
C THR A 53 3.50 -4.33 -20.20
N PHE A 54 2.90 -4.11 -19.04
CA PHE A 54 3.51 -4.46 -17.75
C PHE A 54 2.47 -5.01 -16.80
N PHE A 55 2.43 -6.32 -16.65
CA PHE A 55 1.55 -6.97 -15.70
C PHE A 55 2.33 -7.88 -14.76
N PRO A 56 2.44 -7.53 -13.51
CA PRO A 56 3.09 -8.35 -12.51
C PRO A 56 2.16 -9.42 -11.96
N MET A 57 2.73 -10.55 -11.59
CA MET A 57 2.05 -11.58 -10.82
C MET A 57 1.96 -11.22 -9.32
N LEU A 58 2.76 -10.26 -8.89
CA LEU A 58 2.81 -9.75 -7.52
C LEU A 58 2.68 -8.24 -7.53
N GLY A 59 1.80 -7.70 -6.68
CA GLY A 59 1.79 -6.31 -6.32
C GLY A 59 2.79 -6.05 -5.19
N MET A 60 3.64 -5.05 -5.32
CA MET A 60 4.58 -4.66 -4.26
C MET A 60 4.57 -3.15 -4.07
N SER A 61 4.52 -2.72 -2.83
CA SER A 61 4.62 -1.30 -2.48
C SER A 61 5.35 -1.09 -1.15
N ILE A 62 5.86 0.13 -0.96
CA ILE A 62 6.28 0.62 0.34
C ILE A 62 5.25 1.64 0.81
N ARG A 63 4.80 1.52 2.06
CA ARG A 63 3.95 2.48 2.75
C ARG A 63 4.74 3.14 3.86
N VAL A 64 4.59 4.45 3.99
CA VAL A 64 5.19 5.22 5.08
C VAL A 64 4.08 5.97 5.79
N MET A 65 3.85 5.63 7.05
CA MET A 65 2.77 6.18 7.88
C MET A 65 3.35 7.00 9.01
N GLY A 66 2.87 8.21 9.20
CA GLY A 66 3.11 8.96 10.43
C GLY A 66 2.29 8.42 11.61
N PRO A 67 2.58 8.87 12.85
CA PRO A 67 1.80 8.51 14.01
C PRO A 67 0.30 8.81 13.83
N GLY A 68 -0.55 7.79 14.03
CA GLY A 68 -2.01 7.89 13.89
C GLY A 68 -2.53 7.82 12.45
N GLU A 69 -1.67 7.76 11.43
CA GLU A 69 -2.09 7.64 10.04
C GLU A 69 -2.34 6.18 9.65
N PRO A 70 -3.54 5.84 9.10
CA PRO A 70 -3.81 4.53 8.55
C PRO A 70 -3.20 4.38 7.15
N THR A 71 -2.87 3.15 6.74
CA THR A 71 -2.47 2.87 5.34
C THR A 71 -3.61 3.03 4.34
N GLY A 72 -4.83 2.95 4.81
CA GLY A 72 -6.08 2.98 4.05
C GLY A 72 -7.26 2.58 4.90
N THR A 73 -8.36 2.24 4.26
CA THR A 73 -9.58 1.78 4.92
C THR A 73 -9.50 0.28 5.21
N TYR A 74 -10.03 -0.15 6.33
CA TYR A 74 -10.14 -1.54 6.76
C TYR A 74 -10.87 -2.37 5.71
N HIS A 75 -10.22 -3.40 5.21
CA HIS A 75 -10.68 -4.20 4.07
C HIS A 75 -10.11 -5.62 4.11
N TRP A 76 -10.62 -6.44 3.23
CA TRP A 76 -10.00 -7.72 2.84
C TRP A 76 -9.83 -7.75 1.33
N GLU A 77 -8.85 -8.50 0.86
CA GLU A 77 -8.63 -8.78 -0.56
C GLU A 77 -8.91 -10.25 -0.89
N THR A 78 -9.24 -10.52 -2.15
CA THR A 78 -9.39 -11.89 -2.67
C THR A 78 -8.04 -12.59 -2.84
N GLU A 79 -6.97 -11.85 -2.67
CA GLU A 79 -5.59 -12.27 -2.82
C GLU A 79 -4.91 -12.44 -1.46
N GLN A 80 -3.85 -13.24 -1.43
CA GLN A 80 -2.95 -13.27 -0.28
C GLN A 80 -2.16 -11.98 -0.20
N GLU A 81 -2.00 -11.46 1.01
CA GLU A 81 -1.18 -10.30 1.29
C GLU A 81 -0.17 -10.58 2.40
N ASP A 82 1.05 -10.14 2.20
CA ASP A 82 2.13 -10.26 3.16
C ASP A 82 2.75 -8.89 3.44
N PHE A 83 3.09 -8.65 4.69
CA PHE A 83 3.61 -7.36 5.14
C PHE A 83 4.84 -7.55 6.03
N LEU A 84 5.82 -6.66 5.88
CA LEU A 84 7.00 -6.63 6.73
C LEU A 84 7.26 -5.20 7.21
N VAL A 85 7.34 -5.01 8.53
CA VAL A 85 7.73 -3.73 9.11
C VAL A 85 9.22 -3.53 8.92
N LEU A 86 9.61 -2.60 8.05
CA LEU A 86 11.01 -2.29 7.77
C LEU A 86 11.61 -1.32 8.80
N ALA A 87 10.80 -0.40 9.33
CA ALA A 87 11.22 0.55 10.37
C ALA A 87 10.02 1.09 11.14
N GLY A 88 10.26 1.56 12.36
CA GLY A 88 9.22 2.15 13.21
C GLY A 88 8.27 1.11 13.81
N GLU A 89 7.09 1.58 14.19
CA GLU A 89 6.05 0.78 14.85
C GLU A 89 4.69 1.00 14.19
N ALA A 90 3.90 -0.05 14.11
CA ALA A 90 2.51 0.01 13.64
C ALA A 90 1.55 -0.64 14.63
N LEU A 91 0.29 -0.24 14.55
CA LEU A 91 -0.84 -0.98 15.09
C LEU A 91 -1.54 -1.66 13.91
N LEU A 92 -1.60 -2.99 13.95
CA LEU A 92 -2.41 -3.80 13.04
C LEU A 92 -3.79 -4.00 13.67
N ILE A 93 -4.83 -3.71 12.91
CA ILE A 93 -6.19 -4.16 13.20
C ILE A 93 -6.43 -5.34 12.26
N VAL A 94 -6.67 -6.52 12.81
CA VAL A 94 -6.88 -7.75 12.06
C VAL A 94 -8.03 -8.53 12.68
N GLU A 95 -9.06 -8.85 11.88
CA GLU A 95 -10.27 -9.55 12.33
C GLU A 95 -10.90 -8.92 13.58
N GLY A 96 -10.97 -7.58 13.62
CA GLY A 96 -11.48 -6.80 14.75
C GLY A 96 -10.56 -6.74 15.98
N HIS A 97 -9.35 -7.30 15.92
CA HIS A 97 -8.39 -7.34 17.02
C HIS A 97 -7.20 -6.42 16.78
N GLU A 98 -6.69 -5.81 17.83
CA GLU A 98 -5.47 -4.99 17.78
C GLU A 98 -4.22 -5.82 18.04
N ARG A 99 -3.16 -5.57 17.26
CA ARG A 99 -1.81 -6.12 17.43
C ARG A 99 -0.77 -5.03 17.24
N ARG A 100 0.09 -4.82 18.22
CA ARG A 100 1.24 -3.93 18.08
C ARG A 100 2.33 -4.64 17.31
N LEU A 101 2.91 -3.92 16.34
CA LEU A 101 3.99 -4.39 15.50
C LEU A 101 5.19 -3.46 15.67
N LYS A 102 6.38 -4.04 15.55
CA LYS A 102 7.66 -3.35 15.56
C LYS A 102 8.52 -3.79 14.38
N GLN A 103 9.63 -3.12 14.19
CA GLN A 103 10.59 -3.47 13.13
C GLN A 103 10.87 -4.97 13.10
N TRP A 104 10.84 -5.54 11.89
CA TRP A 104 11.01 -6.95 11.51
C TRP A 104 9.84 -7.88 11.84
N ASP A 105 8.75 -7.37 12.37
CA ASP A 105 7.53 -8.19 12.45
C ASP A 105 6.96 -8.42 11.05
N PHE A 106 6.65 -9.68 10.78
CA PHE A 106 6.03 -10.14 9.55
C PHE A 106 4.56 -10.50 9.80
N VAL A 107 3.70 -10.08 8.89
CA VAL A 107 2.27 -10.38 8.91
C VAL A 107 1.90 -11.12 7.63
N HIS A 108 1.23 -12.24 7.78
CA HIS A 108 0.67 -13.03 6.70
C HIS A 108 -0.86 -12.99 6.76
N CYS A 109 -1.49 -12.52 5.70
CA CYS A 109 -2.93 -12.46 5.53
C CYS A 109 -3.33 -13.40 4.39
N PRO A 110 -3.90 -14.58 4.67
CA PRO A 110 -4.59 -15.36 3.65
C PRO A 110 -5.71 -14.53 3.00
N PRO A 111 -6.20 -14.93 1.82
CA PRO A 111 -7.37 -14.30 1.21
C PRO A 111 -8.50 -14.07 2.21
N GLU A 112 -9.21 -12.96 2.04
CA GLU A 112 -10.35 -12.54 2.85
C GLU A 112 -10.03 -12.17 4.31
N THR A 113 -8.76 -12.07 4.70
CA THR A 113 -8.36 -11.57 6.02
C THR A 113 -8.61 -10.07 6.12
N ARG A 114 -9.50 -9.64 7.01
CA ARG A 114 -9.80 -8.22 7.22
C ARG A 114 -8.70 -7.54 8.00
N HIS A 115 -8.16 -6.45 7.48
CA HIS A 115 -7.06 -5.75 8.14
C HIS A 115 -6.96 -4.26 7.78
N ALA A 116 -6.22 -3.53 8.61
CA ALA A 116 -5.69 -2.19 8.38
C ALA A 116 -4.46 -1.96 9.25
N PHE A 117 -3.53 -1.12 8.79
CA PHE A 117 -2.36 -0.73 9.57
C PHE A 117 -2.41 0.76 9.90
N ILE A 118 -1.95 1.13 11.08
CA ILE A 118 -1.88 2.49 11.58
C ILE A 118 -0.47 2.74 12.12
N GLY A 119 0.17 3.84 11.76
CA GLY A 119 1.42 4.26 12.38
C GLY A 119 1.22 4.48 13.89
N SER A 120 2.04 3.89 14.77
CA SER A 120 1.80 3.90 16.22
C SER A 120 2.97 4.36 17.08
N GLY A 121 4.16 4.50 16.52
CA GLY A 121 5.33 5.00 17.23
C GLY A 121 5.41 6.53 17.29
N ASP A 122 6.53 7.02 17.79
CA ASP A 122 6.83 8.47 17.86
C ASP A 122 7.32 9.05 16.52
N GLY A 123 7.58 8.19 15.54
CA GLY A 123 8.05 8.54 14.19
C GLY A 123 7.36 7.71 13.11
N PRO A 124 7.79 7.87 11.85
CA PRO A 124 7.19 7.15 10.74
C PRO A 124 7.41 5.64 10.85
N CYS A 125 6.39 4.87 10.47
CA CYS A 125 6.48 3.44 10.23
C CYS A 125 6.64 3.19 8.74
N VAL A 126 7.61 2.35 8.35
CA VAL A 126 7.84 1.92 6.97
C VAL A 126 7.43 0.46 6.84
N LEU A 127 6.47 0.20 5.98
CA LEU A 127 5.89 -1.12 5.75
C LEU A 127 6.12 -1.53 4.29
N LEU A 128 6.73 -2.69 4.07
CA LEU A 128 6.72 -3.37 2.78
C LEU A 128 5.42 -4.16 2.69
N CYS A 129 4.69 -3.97 1.60
CA CYS A 129 3.47 -4.70 1.30
C CYS A 129 3.68 -5.51 0.02
N ALA A 130 3.24 -6.76 0.01
CA ALA A 130 3.24 -7.64 -1.15
C ALA A 130 1.91 -8.37 -1.23
N SER A 131 1.30 -8.43 -2.40
CA SER A 131 0.07 -9.18 -2.64
C SER A 131 0.17 -9.99 -3.92
N SER A 132 -0.47 -11.15 -3.95
CA SER A 132 -0.64 -11.90 -5.20
C SER A 132 -1.63 -11.17 -6.13
N ARG A 133 -1.60 -11.51 -7.43
CA ARG A 133 -2.43 -10.89 -8.46
C ARG A 133 -3.12 -11.94 -9.35
N GLN A 134 -3.36 -13.13 -8.80
CA GLN A 134 -3.84 -14.27 -9.60
C GLN A 134 -5.30 -14.13 -10.00
N PHE A 135 -6.13 -13.56 -9.15
CA PHE A 135 -7.58 -13.53 -9.31
C PHE A 135 -8.17 -12.17 -9.65
N GLN A 136 -7.39 -11.11 -9.58
CA GLN A 136 -7.88 -9.73 -9.81
C GLN A 136 -8.45 -9.49 -11.23
N LYS A 137 -8.12 -10.31 -12.21
CA LYS A 137 -8.65 -10.15 -13.57
C LYS A 137 -10.11 -10.54 -13.73
N ASP A 138 -10.63 -11.44 -12.90
CA ASP A 138 -11.89 -12.15 -13.14
C ASP A 138 -12.94 -11.96 -12.03
N GLY A 139 -12.66 -11.12 -11.02
CA GLY A 139 -13.56 -10.91 -9.88
C GLY A 139 -13.30 -9.60 -9.11
N PRO A 140 -14.06 -9.37 -8.06
CA PRO A 140 -13.83 -8.23 -7.19
C PRO A 140 -12.45 -8.38 -6.53
N TRP A 141 -11.70 -7.27 -6.46
CA TRP A 141 -10.39 -7.24 -5.82
C TRP A 141 -10.47 -7.53 -4.30
N GLY A 142 -11.59 -7.10 -3.64
CA GLY A 142 -11.80 -7.19 -2.21
C GLY A 142 -13.06 -6.42 -1.77
N PHE A 143 -13.10 -6.09 -0.49
CA PHE A 143 -14.25 -5.43 0.13
C PHE A 143 -13.82 -4.56 1.30
N TYR A 144 -14.29 -3.31 1.34
CA TYR A 144 -14.13 -2.42 2.49
C TYR A 144 -15.18 -2.75 3.55
N CYS A 145 -14.76 -2.75 4.81
CA CYS A 145 -15.61 -3.16 5.90
C CYS A 145 -15.81 -2.05 6.93
N ALA A 146 -17.03 -1.98 7.48
CA ALA A 146 -17.32 -1.23 8.69
C ALA A 146 -16.85 -2.05 9.90
N ASP A 147 -16.08 -1.43 10.79
CA ASP A 147 -15.54 -2.08 11.99
C ASP A 147 -15.33 -1.06 13.12
N GLU A 148 -15.84 -1.37 14.32
CA GLU A 148 -15.77 -0.46 15.47
C GLU A 148 -14.33 -0.23 15.96
N THR A 149 -13.46 -1.21 15.85
CA THR A 149 -12.05 -1.09 16.23
C THR A 149 -11.31 -0.19 15.25
N ALA A 150 -11.49 -0.42 13.95
CA ALA A 150 -10.90 0.40 12.90
C ALA A 150 -11.42 1.85 12.92
N ALA A 151 -12.68 2.06 13.29
CA ALA A 151 -13.29 3.38 13.40
C ALA A 151 -12.59 4.28 14.43
N ARG A 152 -12.04 3.72 15.50
CA ARG A 152 -11.27 4.47 16.51
C ARG A 152 -10.02 5.13 15.96
N TYR A 153 -9.52 4.62 14.85
CA TYR A 153 -8.30 5.07 14.17
C TYR A 153 -8.55 5.71 12.80
N ASN A 154 -9.80 6.09 12.53
CA ASN A 154 -10.20 6.66 11.25
C ASN A 154 -9.89 5.73 10.06
N ALA A 155 -9.93 4.43 10.28
CA ALA A 155 -9.61 3.39 9.29
C ALA A 155 -10.82 2.55 8.86
N SER A 156 -12.04 2.79 9.37
CA SER A 156 -13.24 2.06 9.02
C SER A 156 -13.94 2.67 7.81
N SER A 157 -14.53 1.84 6.94
CA SER A 157 -15.55 2.30 6.00
C SER A 157 -16.82 2.72 6.76
N PRO A 158 -17.63 3.65 6.23
CA PRO A 158 -18.91 4.00 6.84
C PRO A 158 -19.92 2.84 6.81
N GLU A 159 -19.82 1.97 5.80
CA GLU A 159 -20.60 0.74 5.63
C GLU A 159 -19.77 -0.27 4.84
N ASP A 160 -20.22 -1.51 4.82
CA ASP A 160 -19.60 -2.55 3.99
C ASP A 160 -19.85 -2.27 2.51
N THR A 161 -18.77 -2.15 1.70
CA THR A 161 -18.87 -1.73 0.31
C THR A 161 -17.68 -2.13 -0.54
N GLN A 162 -17.89 -2.22 -1.85
CA GLN A 162 -16.83 -2.30 -2.86
C GLN A 162 -16.52 -0.93 -3.50
N ASP A 163 -17.33 0.07 -3.19
CA ASP A 163 -17.15 1.43 -3.70
C ASP A 163 -16.03 2.14 -2.95
N THR A 164 -14.90 2.31 -3.63
CA THR A 164 -13.71 3.00 -3.10
C THR A 164 -14.00 4.47 -2.76
N ASP A 165 -14.80 5.15 -3.59
CA ASP A 165 -15.13 6.56 -3.38
C ASP A 165 -15.95 6.75 -2.10
N LEU A 166 -16.85 5.81 -1.81
CA LEU A 166 -17.58 5.79 -0.54
C LEU A 166 -16.68 5.45 0.64
N ALA A 167 -15.90 4.38 0.54
CA ALA A 167 -15.04 3.91 1.61
C ALA A 167 -13.97 4.94 2.00
N ASP A 168 -13.37 5.59 1.02
CA ASP A 168 -12.26 6.53 1.18
C ASP A 168 -12.68 8.01 1.15
N ALA A 169 -13.98 8.33 1.12
CA ALA A 169 -14.53 9.70 1.03
C ALA A 169 -13.94 10.71 2.03
N ARG A 170 -13.45 10.22 3.19
CA ARG A 170 -12.82 11.05 4.23
C ARG A 170 -11.38 11.45 3.93
N PHE A 171 -10.74 10.78 2.96
CA PHE A 171 -9.36 11.04 2.59
C PHE A 171 -9.31 11.95 1.35
N PRO A 172 -8.45 12.97 1.34
CA PRO A 172 -8.20 13.73 0.13
C PRO A 172 -7.53 12.86 -0.94
N PRO A 173 -7.72 13.19 -2.25
CA PRO A 173 -7.09 12.45 -3.34
C PRO A 173 -5.56 12.37 -3.20
N SER A 174 -4.99 11.22 -3.54
CA SER A 174 -3.54 11.05 -3.63
C SER A 174 -2.93 11.88 -4.76
N ARG A 175 -1.66 12.27 -4.61
CA ARG A 175 -0.95 13.10 -5.59
C ARG A 175 0.45 12.53 -5.83
N PRO A 176 0.89 12.43 -7.09
CA PRO A 176 2.26 12.08 -7.40
C PRO A 176 3.25 13.06 -6.78
N MET A 177 4.37 12.56 -6.26
CA MET A 177 5.42 13.38 -5.66
C MET A 177 6.79 12.74 -5.85
N ARG A 178 7.85 13.56 -5.78
CA ARG A 178 9.21 13.07 -5.63
C ARG A 178 9.44 12.53 -4.22
N TYR A 179 10.39 11.61 -4.11
CA TYR A 179 10.90 11.21 -2.80
C TYR A 179 11.31 12.44 -1.97
N ARG A 180 11.04 12.38 -0.69
CA ARG A 180 11.51 13.36 0.31
C ARG A 180 12.41 12.66 1.31
N GLU A 181 13.54 13.29 1.66
CA GLU A 181 14.42 12.78 2.71
C GLU A 181 13.66 12.53 4.01
N GLY A 182 14.01 11.44 4.69
CA GLY A 182 13.38 11.01 5.93
C GLY A 182 12.15 10.09 5.75
N LEU A 183 11.71 9.81 4.52
CA LEU A 183 10.64 8.83 4.30
C LEU A 183 11.14 7.39 4.47
N LEU A 184 12.35 7.10 4.02
CA LEU A 184 12.98 5.79 4.21
C LEU A 184 14.10 5.91 5.25
N PRO A 185 14.33 4.84 6.02
CA PRO A 185 15.51 4.76 6.89
C PRO A 185 16.80 4.80 6.07
N ASP A 186 17.90 5.21 6.70
CA ASP A 186 19.25 5.18 6.14
C ASP A 186 19.80 3.76 6.02
#